data_90655eecb69d35e50ea677d88ffdaf99
#
_entry.id   90655eecb69d35e50ea677d88ffdaf99
#
_cell.length_a   1.000
_cell.length_b   1.000
_cell.length_c   1.000
_cell.angle_alpha   90.00
_cell.angle_beta   90.00
_cell.angle_gamma   90.00
#
_symmetry.space_group_name_H-M   'P 1'
#
loop_
_entity.id
_entity.type
_entity.pdbx_description
1 polymer ?
#
loop_
_entity_poly.entity_id
_entity_poly.type
_entity_poly.pdbx_seq_one_letter_code
_entity_poly.pdbx_strand_id
1 'polypeptide(L)'
;YLELLHEKNKVVNLTAIRDKKEMIEKHFIDSLFLSKIIKNEEKTFIDVGTGAGFPGLVLGILYPEKEFLLVDSVRKKIDFINEIIENLELTNVKTSFERAEDLIKEKREHFDVALCRGVANLRIIIEYMIPFIKVGGRFLSQKLNINEVDESCNALKILESQIKEIHKFLLPKCRDERIILEIVKNEKTNEKYPRKVGIP
;
A
#
# COMPACT_ATOMS: atom_id res chain seq x y z
N TYR A 1 2.19 -1.96 -18.91
CA TYR A 1 2.85 -2.05 -17.61
C TYR A 1 3.64 -3.35 -17.46
N LEU A 2 3.03 -4.54 -17.64
CA LEU A 2 3.70 -5.84 -17.46
C LEU A 2 4.98 -5.97 -18.29
N GLU A 3 4.94 -5.60 -19.57
CA GLU A 3 6.11 -5.70 -20.45
C GLU A 3 7.28 -4.83 -19.97
N LEU A 4 7.00 -3.57 -19.63
CA LEU A 4 7.99 -2.65 -19.07
C LEU A 4 8.55 -3.17 -17.74
N LEU A 5 7.69 -3.68 -16.85
CA LEU A 5 8.12 -4.28 -15.59
C LEU A 5 9.06 -5.46 -15.84
N HIS A 6 8.69 -6.37 -16.73
CA HIS A 6 9.50 -7.56 -17.02
C HIS A 6 10.87 -7.19 -17.59
N GLU A 7 10.92 -6.27 -18.57
CA GLU A 7 12.18 -5.82 -19.17
C GLU A 7 13.06 -5.05 -18.17
N LYS A 8 12.48 -4.07 -17.47
CA LYS A 8 13.22 -3.27 -16.48
C LYS A 8 13.73 -4.13 -15.31
N ASN A 9 12.97 -5.14 -14.90
CA ASN A 9 13.35 -6.03 -13.81
C ASN A 9 14.62 -6.87 -14.09
N LYS A 10 15.03 -7.01 -15.35
CA LYS A 10 16.30 -7.65 -15.73
C LYS A 10 17.52 -6.83 -15.30
N VAL A 11 17.34 -5.51 -15.14
CA VAL A 11 18.43 -4.56 -14.86
C VAL A 11 18.31 -3.94 -13.47
N VAL A 12 17.08 -3.66 -12.99
CA VAL A 12 16.81 -2.85 -11.80
C VAL A 12 16.05 -3.70 -10.77
N ASN A 13 16.32 -4.79 -10.35
CA ASN A 13 15.69 -5.56 -9.26
C ASN A 13 14.41 -4.92 -8.63
N LEU A 14 13.37 -4.73 -9.46
CA LEU A 14 12.10 -4.13 -9.03
C LEU A 14 11.25 -5.12 -8.23
N THR A 15 11.33 -6.40 -8.58
CA THR A 15 10.64 -7.51 -7.92
C THR A 15 11.47 -8.79 -7.98
N ALA A 16 11.30 -9.67 -6.98
CA ALA A 16 11.92 -10.98 -6.96
C ALA A 16 11.30 -11.95 -7.99
N ILE A 17 10.06 -11.71 -8.43
CA ILE A 17 9.38 -12.55 -9.41
C ILE A 17 9.90 -12.23 -10.80
N ARG A 18 10.30 -13.27 -11.56
CA ARG A 18 10.90 -13.14 -12.89
C ARG A 18 9.99 -13.61 -14.01
N ASP A 19 9.14 -14.60 -13.75
CA ASP A 19 8.21 -15.14 -14.74
C ASP A 19 7.00 -14.21 -14.93
N LYS A 20 6.64 -13.93 -16.19
CA LYS A 20 5.51 -13.02 -16.51
C LYS A 20 4.17 -13.54 -16.00
N LYS A 21 3.93 -14.86 -16.04
CA LYS A 21 2.66 -15.45 -15.59
C LYS A 21 2.54 -15.34 -14.08
N GLU A 22 3.65 -15.55 -13.37
CA GLU A 22 3.69 -15.32 -11.92
C GLU A 22 3.52 -13.82 -11.57
N MET A 23 4.13 -12.89 -12.35
CA MET A 23 3.91 -11.44 -12.16
C MET A 23 2.43 -11.10 -12.28
N ILE A 24 1.75 -11.59 -13.33
CA ILE A 24 0.31 -11.37 -13.51
C ILE A 24 -0.46 -11.82 -12.28
N GLU A 25 -0.20 -13.02 -11.80
CA GLU A 25 -0.97 -13.59 -10.71
C GLU A 25 -0.62 -12.96 -9.34
N LYS A 26 0.68 -12.95 -9.01
CA LYS A 26 1.16 -12.57 -7.66
C LYS A 26 1.36 -11.07 -7.47
N HIS A 27 1.26 -10.27 -8.55
CA HIS A 27 1.31 -8.82 -8.45
C HIS A 27 0.01 -8.16 -8.92
N PHE A 28 -0.40 -8.36 -10.16
CA PHE A 28 -1.58 -7.67 -10.72
C PHE A 28 -2.88 -8.19 -10.12
N ILE A 29 -3.15 -9.50 -10.19
CA ILE A 29 -4.39 -10.09 -9.65
C ILE A 29 -4.45 -9.93 -8.12
N ASP A 30 -3.33 -10.14 -7.43
CA ASP A 30 -3.22 -9.90 -6.00
C ASP A 30 -3.59 -8.45 -5.62
N SER A 31 -3.10 -7.46 -6.36
CA SER A 31 -3.46 -6.05 -6.17
C SER A 31 -4.94 -5.78 -6.44
N LEU A 32 -5.51 -6.42 -7.47
CA LEU A 32 -6.92 -6.27 -7.83
C LEU A 32 -7.90 -6.83 -6.79
N PHE A 33 -7.48 -7.70 -5.87
CA PHE A 33 -8.37 -8.12 -4.78
C PHE A 33 -8.85 -6.95 -3.90
N LEU A 34 -8.05 -5.90 -3.77
CA LEU A 34 -8.46 -4.69 -3.05
C LEU A 34 -9.69 -4.01 -3.67
N SER A 35 -9.89 -4.15 -4.99
CA SER A 35 -11.07 -3.57 -5.65
C SER A 35 -12.40 -4.10 -5.13
N LYS A 36 -12.42 -5.30 -4.54
CA LYS A 36 -13.63 -5.89 -3.96
C LYS A 36 -14.07 -5.23 -2.65
N ILE A 37 -13.19 -4.46 -2.03
CA ILE A 37 -13.43 -3.85 -0.71
C ILE A 37 -13.26 -2.32 -0.72
N ILE A 38 -12.72 -1.74 -1.80
CA ILE A 38 -12.67 -0.27 -1.99
C ILE A 38 -14.09 0.24 -2.19
N LYS A 39 -14.41 1.34 -1.50
CA LYS A 39 -15.73 1.96 -1.52
C LYS A 39 -15.79 3.12 -2.52
N ASN A 40 -16.99 3.40 -3.04
CA ASN A 40 -17.18 4.47 -4.03
C ASN A 40 -16.90 5.87 -3.47
N GLU A 41 -17.20 6.10 -2.20
CA GLU A 41 -16.99 7.37 -1.51
C GLU A 41 -15.51 7.67 -1.23
N GLU A 42 -14.64 6.68 -1.20
CA GLU A 42 -13.19 6.85 -0.97
C GLU A 42 -12.53 7.44 -2.23
N LYS A 43 -11.86 8.57 -2.09
CA LYS A 43 -11.31 9.34 -3.21
C LYS A 43 -9.79 9.44 -3.19
N THR A 44 -9.18 9.48 -2.01
CA THR A 44 -7.75 9.74 -1.84
C THR A 44 -7.03 8.56 -1.20
N PHE A 45 -5.99 8.07 -1.88
CA PHE A 45 -5.24 6.87 -1.51
C PHE A 45 -3.75 7.16 -1.37
N ILE A 46 -3.10 6.54 -0.38
CA ILE A 46 -1.65 6.52 -0.26
C ILE A 46 -1.16 5.08 -0.23
N ASP A 47 -0.11 4.76 -0.99
CA ASP A 47 0.57 3.46 -0.99
C ASP A 47 2.03 3.66 -0.56
N VAL A 48 2.38 3.25 0.65
CA VAL A 48 3.74 3.42 1.21
C VAL A 48 4.54 2.15 1.08
N GLY A 49 5.75 2.29 0.53
CA GLY A 49 6.57 1.15 0.15
C GLY A 49 6.02 0.46 -1.10
N THR A 50 5.50 1.25 -2.03
CA THR A 50 4.81 0.77 -3.23
C THR A 50 5.66 -0.14 -4.13
N GLY A 51 6.97 -0.10 -3.99
CA GLY A 51 7.88 -0.94 -4.76
C GLY A 51 7.82 -0.65 -6.26
N ALA A 52 7.49 -1.65 -7.04
CA ALA A 52 7.26 -1.48 -8.47
C ALA A 52 5.84 -0.97 -8.80
N GLY A 53 5.11 -0.38 -7.84
CA GLY A 53 3.77 0.16 -8.03
C GLY A 53 2.64 -0.76 -7.57
N PHE A 54 2.90 -1.65 -6.62
CA PHE A 54 1.91 -2.63 -6.14
C PHE A 54 1.56 -2.42 -4.66
N PRO A 55 0.28 -2.27 -4.32
CA PRO A 55 -0.90 -2.36 -5.20
C PRO A 55 -1.32 -1.02 -5.85
N GLY A 56 -0.77 0.12 -5.44
CA GLY A 56 -1.32 1.44 -5.69
C GLY A 56 -1.42 1.82 -7.17
N LEU A 57 -0.41 1.51 -8.00
CA LEU A 57 -0.44 1.85 -9.43
C LEU A 57 -1.49 1.02 -10.20
N VAL A 58 -1.65 -0.25 -9.85
CA VAL A 58 -2.69 -1.11 -10.45
C VAL A 58 -4.08 -0.56 -10.16
N LEU A 59 -4.30 -0.11 -8.93
CA LEU A 59 -5.57 0.52 -8.53
C LEU A 59 -5.76 1.90 -9.17
N GLY A 60 -4.69 2.68 -9.32
CA GLY A 60 -4.74 3.96 -10.02
C GLY A 60 -5.13 3.83 -11.49
N ILE A 61 -4.68 2.77 -12.16
CA ILE A 61 -5.10 2.43 -13.52
C ILE A 61 -6.59 2.01 -13.56
N LEU A 62 -7.03 1.25 -12.56
CA LEU A 62 -8.41 0.75 -12.48
C LEU A 62 -9.43 1.85 -12.15
N TYR A 63 -9.02 2.84 -11.34
CA TYR A 63 -9.89 3.90 -10.82
C TYR A 63 -9.39 5.30 -11.23
N PRO A 64 -9.58 5.71 -12.49
CA PRO A 64 -9.09 7.01 -12.97
C PRO A 64 -9.73 8.21 -12.27
N GLU A 65 -10.89 8.02 -11.61
CA GLU A 65 -11.62 9.04 -10.84
C GLU A 65 -11.15 9.19 -9.39
N LYS A 66 -10.18 8.36 -8.93
CA LYS A 66 -9.61 8.41 -7.57
C LYS A 66 -8.15 8.84 -7.63
N GLU A 67 -7.69 9.54 -6.61
CA GLU A 67 -6.32 10.06 -6.52
C GLU A 67 -5.42 9.12 -5.74
N PHE A 68 -4.23 8.83 -6.28
CA PHE A 68 -3.24 7.95 -5.66
C PHE A 68 -1.90 8.67 -5.47
N LEU A 69 -1.34 8.58 -4.26
CA LEU A 69 0.04 8.95 -3.96
C LEU A 69 0.86 7.69 -3.68
N LEU A 70 1.85 7.41 -4.52
CA LEU A 70 2.73 6.25 -4.40
C LEU A 70 4.08 6.67 -3.82
N VAL A 71 4.47 6.07 -2.71
CA VAL A 71 5.64 6.47 -1.93
C VAL A 71 6.64 5.32 -1.82
N ASP A 72 7.89 5.58 -2.15
CA ASP A 72 9.00 4.63 -1.87
C ASP A 72 10.29 5.41 -1.60
N SER A 73 11.14 4.90 -0.72
CA SER A 73 12.44 5.48 -0.40
C SER A 73 13.55 5.06 -1.35
N VAL A 74 13.25 4.30 -2.39
CA VAL A 74 14.21 3.83 -3.41
C VAL A 74 13.97 4.57 -4.72
N ARG A 75 14.85 5.50 -5.08
CA ARG A 75 14.74 6.35 -6.27
C ARG A 75 14.43 5.55 -7.54
N LYS A 76 15.15 4.48 -7.81
CA LYS A 76 14.99 3.67 -9.02
C LYS A 76 13.58 3.08 -9.18
N LYS A 77 12.86 2.82 -8.08
CA LYS A 77 11.48 2.34 -8.09
C LYS A 77 10.52 3.47 -8.47
N ILE A 78 10.73 4.65 -7.90
CA ILE A 78 9.95 5.85 -8.23
C ILE A 78 10.16 6.24 -9.69
N ASP A 79 11.40 6.22 -10.18
CA ASP A 79 11.70 6.52 -11.58
C ASP A 79 10.98 5.54 -12.54
N PHE A 80 10.94 4.25 -12.19
CA PHE A 80 10.19 3.26 -12.94
C PHE A 80 8.68 3.53 -12.93
N ILE A 81 8.11 3.88 -11.78
CA ILE A 81 6.67 4.20 -11.68
C ILE A 81 6.35 5.43 -12.53
N ASN A 82 7.18 6.46 -12.49
CA ASN A 82 7.00 7.66 -13.30
C ASN A 82 7.04 7.35 -14.81
N GLU A 83 7.92 6.46 -15.25
CA GLU A 83 7.95 5.98 -16.63
C GLU A 83 6.63 5.29 -17.03
N ILE A 84 6.00 4.53 -16.11
CA ILE A 84 4.68 3.92 -16.37
C ILE A 84 3.58 4.99 -16.42
N ILE A 85 3.59 5.94 -15.48
CA ILE A 85 2.62 7.04 -15.43
C ILE A 85 2.63 7.83 -16.73
N GLU A 86 3.81 8.18 -17.22
CA GLU A 86 3.99 8.89 -18.50
C GLU A 86 3.51 8.07 -19.69
N ASN A 87 3.92 6.80 -19.79
CA ASN A 87 3.53 5.92 -20.90
C ASN A 87 2.03 5.61 -20.96
N LEU A 88 1.33 5.65 -19.82
CA LEU A 88 -0.11 5.40 -19.73
C LEU A 88 -0.93 6.69 -19.59
N GLU A 89 -0.28 7.85 -19.64
CA GLU A 89 -0.90 9.18 -19.52
C GLU A 89 -1.81 9.30 -18.27
N LEU A 90 -1.36 8.73 -17.13
CA LEU A 90 -2.13 8.74 -15.90
C LEU A 90 -2.08 10.12 -15.24
N THR A 91 -3.24 10.75 -15.07
CA THR A 91 -3.35 12.09 -14.46
C THR A 91 -3.69 12.03 -12.96
N ASN A 92 -4.15 10.89 -12.49
CA ASN A 92 -4.66 10.66 -11.12
C ASN A 92 -3.64 10.01 -10.18
N VAL A 93 -2.43 9.69 -10.67
CA VAL A 93 -1.38 9.04 -9.88
C VAL A 93 -0.19 9.98 -9.76
N LYS A 94 0.26 10.20 -8.53
CA LYS A 94 1.48 10.96 -8.19
C LYS A 94 2.44 10.09 -7.42
N THR A 95 3.72 10.44 -7.45
CA THR A 95 4.76 9.74 -6.70
C THR A 95 5.45 10.66 -5.71
N SER A 96 6.01 10.09 -4.64
CA SER A 96 6.94 10.78 -3.75
C SER A 96 8.14 9.88 -3.48
N PHE A 97 9.35 10.46 -3.61
CA PHE A 97 10.60 9.85 -3.19
C PHE A 97 10.95 10.35 -1.79
N GLU A 98 10.24 9.86 -0.80
CA GLU A 98 10.42 10.25 0.60
C GLU A 98 10.24 9.05 1.53
N ARG A 99 10.68 9.21 2.78
CA ARG A 99 10.29 8.30 3.84
C ARG A 99 8.93 8.70 4.43
N ALA A 100 8.17 7.70 4.91
CA ALA A 100 6.86 7.96 5.53
C ALA A 100 6.96 8.96 6.69
N GLU A 101 8.03 8.87 7.50
CA GLU A 101 8.28 9.71 8.66
C GLU A 101 8.55 11.19 8.32
N ASP A 102 8.96 11.47 7.09
CA ASP A 102 9.13 12.84 6.62
C ASP A 102 7.86 13.36 5.93
N LEU A 103 7.28 12.55 5.06
CA LEU A 103 6.06 12.89 4.33
C LEU A 103 4.88 13.18 5.25
N ILE A 104 4.81 12.54 6.42
CA ILE A 104 3.71 12.72 7.38
C ILE A 104 3.58 14.17 7.88
N LYS A 105 4.67 14.95 7.88
CA LYS A 105 4.65 16.36 8.30
C LYS A 105 3.71 17.21 7.44
N GLU A 106 3.52 16.82 6.17
CA GLU A 106 2.69 17.52 5.20
C GLU A 106 1.35 16.82 4.92
N LYS A 107 1.29 15.51 5.16
CA LYS A 107 0.18 14.64 4.72
C LYS A 107 -0.58 13.95 5.85
N ARG A 108 -0.48 14.47 7.07
CA ARG A 108 -1.22 13.92 8.22
C ARG A 108 -2.74 14.02 8.00
N GLU A 109 -3.45 12.93 8.29
CA GLU A 109 -4.92 12.83 8.19
C GLU A 109 -5.49 13.33 6.83
N HIS A 110 -4.75 13.05 5.76
CA HIS A 110 -5.07 13.55 4.43
C HIS A 110 -5.84 12.54 3.56
N PHE A 111 -5.60 11.25 3.75
CA PHE A 111 -6.12 10.21 2.86
C PHE A 111 -7.33 9.48 3.44
N ASP A 112 -8.22 9.03 2.54
CA ASP A 112 -9.36 8.17 2.92
C ASP A 112 -8.87 6.75 3.18
N VAL A 113 -7.89 6.28 2.38
CA VAL A 113 -7.34 4.92 2.46
C VAL A 113 -5.82 4.95 2.37
N ALA A 114 -5.17 4.20 3.26
CA ALA A 114 -3.77 3.83 3.13
C ALA A 114 -3.64 2.37 2.68
N LEU A 115 -2.67 2.11 1.83
CA LEU A 115 -2.36 0.80 1.27
C LEU A 115 -0.93 0.40 1.63
N CYS A 116 -0.69 -0.89 1.84
CA CYS A 116 0.65 -1.41 2.00
C CYS A 116 0.71 -2.90 1.70
N ARG A 117 1.79 -3.34 1.06
CA ARG A 117 2.09 -4.75 0.81
C ARG A 117 3.56 -5.07 1.06
N GLY A 118 3.84 -6.03 1.98
CA GLY A 118 5.16 -6.62 2.13
C GLY A 118 6.27 -5.69 2.59
N VAL A 119 5.97 -4.64 3.39
CA VAL A 119 6.96 -3.64 3.81
C VAL A 119 7.59 -3.97 5.16
N ALA A 120 6.76 -4.28 6.17
CA ALA A 120 7.22 -4.51 7.54
C ALA A 120 6.24 -5.38 8.33
N ASN A 121 6.63 -5.77 9.56
CA ASN A 121 5.74 -6.38 10.53
C ASN A 121 4.53 -5.45 10.79
N LEU A 122 3.35 -6.05 11.05
CA LEU A 122 2.10 -5.30 11.18
C LEU A 122 2.16 -4.22 12.26
N ARG A 123 2.74 -4.51 13.44
CA ARG A 123 2.87 -3.54 14.54
C ARG A 123 3.67 -2.30 14.16
N ILE A 124 4.63 -2.45 13.25
CA ILE A 124 5.47 -1.36 12.76
C ILE A 124 4.73 -0.57 11.67
N ILE A 125 4.16 -1.27 10.69
CA ILE A 125 3.54 -0.60 9.56
C ILE A 125 2.27 0.16 9.95
N ILE A 126 1.53 -0.27 10.97
CA ILE A 126 0.39 0.48 11.53
C ILE A 126 0.84 1.87 12.00
N GLU A 127 2.00 1.98 12.66
CA GLU A 127 2.52 3.26 13.15
C GLU A 127 2.82 4.23 12.01
N TYR A 128 3.27 3.74 10.87
CA TYR A 128 3.51 4.58 9.69
C TYR A 128 2.22 4.95 8.96
N MET A 129 1.24 4.06 8.91
CA MET A 129 0.07 4.22 8.03
C MET A 129 -1.09 4.98 8.67
N ILE A 130 -1.40 4.69 9.94
CA ILE A 130 -2.57 5.29 10.63
C ILE A 130 -2.51 6.82 10.68
N PRO A 131 -1.36 7.46 10.90
CA PRO A 131 -1.30 8.93 10.89
C PRO A 131 -1.66 9.59 9.55
N PHE A 132 -1.49 8.91 8.41
CA PHE A 132 -1.82 9.45 7.09
C PHE A 132 -3.33 9.51 6.81
N ILE A 133 -4.11 8.62 7.43
CA ILE A 133 -5.54 8.50 7.15
C ILE A 133 -6.39 9.39 8.05
N LYS A 134 -7.49 9.88 7.48
CA LYS A 134 -8.52 10.65 8.19
C LYS A 134 -9.16 9.80 9.29
N VAL A 135 -9.77 10.43 10.28
CA VAL A 135 -10.66 9.74 11.22
C VAL A 135 -11.81 9.10 10.44
N GLY A 136 -12.10 7.84 10.70
CA GLY A 136 -13.04 7.04 9.91
C GLY A 136 -12.46 6.43 8.63
N GLY A 137 -11.26 6.84 8.23
CA GLY A 137 -10.53 6.26 7.11
C GLY A 137 -9.98 4.86 7.43
N ARG A 138 -9.43 4.19 6.41
CA ARG A 138 -9.02 2.79 6.49
C ARG A 138 -7.57 2.56 6.08
N PHE A 139 -6.91 1.64 6.78
CA PHE A 139 -5.67 1.04 6.32
C PHE A 139 -5.95 -0.37 5.83
N LEU A 140 -5.66 -0.65 4.57
CA LEU A 140 -5.81 -1.96 3.92
C LEU A 140 -4.43 -2.59 3.76
N SER A 141 -4.09 -3.50 4.67
CA SER A 141 -2.78 -4.17 4.69
C SER A 141 -2.85 -5.55 4.04
N GLN A 142 -2.16 -5.73 2.91
CA GLN A 142 -2.03 -7.04 2.28
C GLN A 142 -0.96 -7.89 2.98
N LYS A 143 -1.36 -9.08 3.43
CA LYS A 143 -0.54 -10.04 4.18
C LYS A 143 -0.66 -11.44 3.63
N LEU A 144 0.31 -12.28 3.93
CA LEU A 144 0.30 -13.73 3.59
C LEU A 144 -0.35 -14.58 4.69
N ASN A 145 -0.36 -14.08 5.93
CA ASN A 145 -0.94 -14.76 7.09
C ASN A 145 -1.35 -13.74 8.16
N ILE A 146 -1.98 -14.22 9.23
CA ILE A 146 -2.48 -13.41 10.35
C ILE A 146 -1.60 -13.49 11.62
N ASN A 147 -0.44 -14.11 11.55
CA ASN A 147 0.40 -14.39 12.73
C ASN A 147 0.83 -13.13 13.50
N GLU A 148 0.85 -11.98 12.82
CA GLU A 148 1.26 -10.70 13.40
C GLU A 148 0.12 -9.92 14.07
N VAL A 149 -1.13 -10.42 14.00
CA VAL A 149 -2.32 -9.70 14.48
C VAL A 149 -2.28 -9.53 16.00
N ASP A 150 -2.03 -10.61 16.73
CA ASP A 150 -2.02 -10.60 18.21
C ASP A 150 -0.93 -9.65 18.75
N GLU A 151 0.25 -9.67 18.15
CA GLU A 151 1.37 -8.78 18.51
C GLU A 151 1.09 -7.29 18.21
N SER A 152 0.15 -7.02 17.32
CA SER A 152 -0.19 -5.66 16.89
C SER A 152 -1.29 -5.00 17.74
N CYS A 153 -1.97 -5.73 18.62
CA CYS A 153 -3.09 -5.23 19.41
C CYS A 153 -2.76 -3.97 20.22
N ASN A 154 -1.58 -3.92 20.82
CA ASN A 154 -1.13 -2.75 21.57
C ASN A 154 -0.89 -1.53 20.66
N ALA A 155 -0.28 -1.74 19.50
CA ALA A 155 -0.06 -0.67 18.52
C ALA A 155 -1.38 -0.11 17.98
N LEU A 156 -2.35 -0.99 17.67
CA LEU A 156 -3.68 -0.59 17.24
C LEU A 156 -4.36 0.31 18.28
N LYS A 157 -4.34 -0.10 19.55
CA LYS A 157 -4.93 0.68 20.66
C LYS A 157 -4.27 2.03 20.83
N ILE A 158 -2.93 2.08 20.84
CA ILE A 158 -2.16 3.33 21.01
C ILE A 158 -2.42 4.31 19.86
N LEU A 159 -2.67 3.79 18.64
CA LEU A 159 -2.90 4.59 17.44
C LEU A 159 -4.38 4.83 17.16
N GLU A 160 -5.24 4.58 18.15
CA GLU A 160 -6.70 4.83 18.08
C GLU A 160 -7.33 4.16 16.86
N SER A 161 -6.99 2.88 16.64
CA SER A 161 -7.42 2.10 15.49
C SER A 161 -7.79 0.67 15.88
N GLN A 162 -8.54 0.00 15.02
CA GLN A 162 -8.95 -1.40 15.23
C GLN A 162 -9.05 -2.17 13.91
N ILE A 163 -8.82 -3.47 13.96
CA ILE A 163 -9.15 -4.37 12.85
C ILE A 163 -10.66 -4.49 12.81
N LYS A 164 -11.24 -4.10 11.68
CA LYS A 164 -12.68 -4.20 11.43
C LYS A 164 -13.03 -5.54 10.80
N GLU A 165 -12.23 -5.96 9.82
CA GLU A 165 -12.49 -7.19 9.08
C GLU A 165 -11.19 -7.80 8.55
N ILE A 166 -11.19 -9.12 8.38
CA ILE A 166 -10.10 -9.90 7.76
C ILE A 166 -10.68 -10.57 6.51
N HIS A 167 -10.29 -10.04 5.35
CA HIS A 167 -10.72 -10.58 4.06
C HIS A 167 -9.72 -11.63 3.58
N LYS A 168 -10.23 -12.79 3.15
CA LYS A 168 -9.41 -13.89 2.63
C LYS A 168 -9.75 -14.15 1.16
N PHE A 169 -8.73 -14.30 0.34
CA PHE A 169 -8.82 -14.58 -1.07
C PHE A 169 -7.86 -15.71 -1.44
N LEU A 170 -8.17 -16.41 -2.54
CA LEU A 170 -7.26 -17.39 -3.12
C LEU A 170 -6.83 -16.91 -4.51
N LEU A 171 -5.55 -16.93 -4.77
CA LEU A 171 -5.04 -16.69 -6.11
C LEU A 171 -5.56 -17.78 -7.07
N PRO A 172 -5.96 -17.43 -8.30
CA PRO A 172 -6.75 -18.33 -9.15
C PRO A 172 -6.01 -19.59 -9.59
N LYS A 173 -4.69 -19.50 -9.86
CA LYS A 173 -3.89 -20.62 -10.35
C LYS A 173 -3.11 -21.32 -9.25
N CYS A 174 -2.22 -20.62 -8.55
CA CYS A 174 -1.38 -21.21 -7.51
C CYS A 174 -2.15 -21.55 -6.24
N ARG A 175 -3.37 -21.03 -6.08
CA ARG A 175 -4.24 -21.25 -4.90
C ARG A 175 -3.65 -20.75 -3.58
N ASP A 176 -2.61 -19.93 -3.65
CA ASP A 176 -2.05 -19.28 -2.46
C ASP A 176 -3.09 -18.38 -1.80
N GLU A 177 -3.23 -18.51 -0.49
CA GLU A 177 -4.09 -17.60 0.30
C GLU A 177 -3.50 -16.19 0.32
N ARG A 178 -4.36 -15.19 0.24
CA ARG A 178 -4.06 -13.77 0.42
C ARG A 178 -5.02 -13.19 1.44
N ILE A 179 -4.49 -12.35 2.29
CA ILE A 179 -5.24 -11.74 3.39
C ILE A 179 -5.14 -10.23 3.25
N ILE A 180 -6.27 -9.55 3.40
CA ILE A 180 -6.31 -8.11 3.56
C ILE A 180 -6.89 -7.80 4.92
N LEU A 181 -6.10 -7.15 5.77
CA LEU A 181 -6.55 -6.64 7.06
C LEU A 181 -7.15 -5.25 6.82
N GLU A 182 -8.44 -5.10 7.08
CA GLU A 182 -9.14 -3.83 7.09
C GLU A 182 -9.05 -3.22 8.49
N ILE A 183 -8.25 -2.17 8.64
CA ILE A 183 -8.03 -1.46 9.90
C ILE A 183 -8.68 -0.09 9.77
N VAL A 184 -9.54 0.28 10.71
CA VAL A 184 -10.23 1.58 10.75
C VAL A 184 -9.58 2.46 11.80
N LYS A 185 -9.38 3.73 11.46
CA LYS A 185 -8.96 4.76 12.41
C LYS A 185 -10.19 5.36 13.11
N ASN A 186 -10.25 5.21 14.43
CA ASN A 186 -11.40 5.65 15.23
C ASN A 186 -11.30 7.11 15.65
N GLU A 187 -10.09 7.56 16.02
CA GLU A 187 -9.84 8.91 16.54
C GLU A 187 -8.52 9.47 15.99
N LYS A 188 -8.23 10.74 16.32
CA LYS A 188 -6.98 11.40 15.94
C LYS A 188 -5.78 10.71 16.58
N THR A 189 -4.78 10.44 15.77
CA THR A 189 -3.51 9.88 16.23
C THR A 189 -2.66 10.96 16.89
N ASN A 190 -2.08 10.66 18.06
CA ASN A 190 -1.17 11.54 18.76
C ASN A 190 0.00 11.96 17.85
N GLU A 191 0.38 13.26 17.89
CA GLU A 191 1.40 13.84 17.00
C GLU A 191 2.81 13.27 17.16
N LYS A 192 3.10 12.61 18.31
CA LYS A 192 4.35 11.89 18.51
C LYS A 192 4.56 10.70 17.56
N TYR A 193 3.49 10.25 16.88
CA TYR A 193 3.54 9.16 15.90
C TYR A 193 3.43 9.68 14.45
N PRO A 194 4.14 9.04 13.50
CA PRO A 194 5.13 7.98 13.71
C PRO A 194 6.36 8.50 14.46
N ARG A 195 7.00 7.63 15.23
CA ARG A 195 8.30 7.91 15.85
C ARG A 195 9.39 8.08 14.79
N LYS A 196 10.56 8.54 15.21
CA LYS A 196 11.70 8.72 14.29
C LYS A 196 12.12 7.41 13.62
N VAL A 197 12.69 7.52 12.44
CA VAL A 197 13.25 6.41 11.65
C VAL A 197 14.04 5.43 12.53
N GLY A 198 13.68 4.13 12.40
CA GLY A 198 14.37 3.04 13.11
C GLY A 198 13.92 2.82 14.56
N ILE A 199 12.91 3.55 15.06
CA ILE A 199 12.36 3.39 16.42
C ILE A 199 11.08 2.54 16.47
N PRO A 200 10.18 2.58 15.46
CA PRO A 200 8.98 1.77 15.43
C PRO A 200 9.22 0.27 15.43
#